data_bec64c499d4b364ab5a775b129529663
#
_entry.id   bec64c499d4b364ab5a775b129529663
#
_cell.length_a   1.000
_cell.length_b   1.000
_cell.length_c   1.000
_cell.angle_alpha   90.00
_cell.angle_beta   90.00
_cell.angle_gamma   90.00
#
_symmetry.space_group_name_H-M   'P 1'
#
loop_
_entity.id
_entity.type
_entity.pdbx_description
1 polymer ?
#
loop_
_entity_poly.entity_id
_entity_poly.type
_entity_poly.pdbx_seq_one_letter_code
_entity_poly.pdbx_strand_id
1 'polypeptide(L)'
;RQMCIRDRPYNFKWLPFTESLSIDMGILLDPISVMMLVVISTVSLLVHIYSFGYMKGERGFQRYYAFLSLFTMSMLGLVVATNIFQMYLFWELVGVSSYLLIGFYYTKPAAIAASKKAFIVTRFADLGFLIGILVYGYYAGTYTFSPNEMALAKGGAAMIPLALGLMFIGGAGKSAMFP
;
A
#
# COMPACT_ATOMS: atom_id res chain seq x y z
N ARG A 1 29.95 -5.36 13.47
CA ARG A 1 28.90 -5.21 14.51
C ARG A 1 27.56 -5.36 13.81
N GLN A 2 27.07 -6.59 13.70
CA GLN A 2 25.69 -6.86 13.37
C GLN A 2 24.86 -6.38 14.58
N MET A 3 24.23 -5.23 14.43
CA MET A 3 23.15 -4.84 15.35
C MET A 3 22.01 -5.82 15.04
N CYS A 4 21.83 -6.83 15.88
CA CYS A 4 20.68 -7.70 15.84
C CYS A 4 19.46 -6.90 16.26
N ILE A 5 18.90 -6.14 15.33
CA ILE A 5 17.54 -5.65 15.44
C ILE A 5 16.69 -6.89 15.21
N ARG A 6 16.17 -7.43 16.29
CA ARG A 6 15.33 -8.62 16.27
C ARG A 6 13.98 -8.20 15.75
N ASP A 7 13.80 -8.28 14.43
CA ASP A 7 12.50 -8.15 13.80
C ASP A 7 11.55 -9.14 14.48
N ARG A 8 10.41 -8.67 14.95
CA ARG A 8 9.38 -9.53 15.55
C ARG A 8 8.18 -9.57 14.61
N PRO A 9 8.19 -10.43 13.58
CA PRO A 9 7.01 -10.63 12.78
C PRO A 9 6.01 -11.46 13.58
N TYR A 10 4.79 -10.95 13.68
CA TYR A 10 3.65 -11.73 14.14
C TYR A 10 2.80 -12.06 12.92
N ASN A 11 2.83 -13.32 12.48
CA ASN A 11 2.15 -13.78 11.28
C ASN A 11 1.08 -14.80 11.61
N PHE A 12 -0.06 -14.72 10.92
CA PHE A 12 -1.05 -15.79 10.86
C PHE A 12 -1.35 -16.14 9.40
N LYS A 13 -1.55 -17.42 9.11
CA LYS A 13 -1.87 -17.90 7.77
C LYS A 13 -3.28 -17.44 7.39
N TRP A 14 -3.38 -16.69 6.29
CA TRP A 14 -4.66 -16.17 5.81
C TRP A 14 -5.16 -16.93 4.59
N LEU A 15 -4.36 -17.09 3.54
CA LEU A 15 -4.72 -17.73 2.29
C LEU A 15 -3.66 -18.77 1.88
N PRO A 16 -3.95 -20.08 2.02
CA PRO A 16 -3.12 -21.12 1.43
C PRO A 16 -3.44 -21.25 -0.05
N PHE A 17 -2.45 -21.05 -0.94
CA PHE A 17 -2.58 -21.31 -2.38
C PHE A 17 -2.10 -22.70 -2.76
N THR A 18 -1.00 -23.15 -2.16
CA THR A 18 -0.39 -24.46 -2.39
C THR A 18 0.25 -24.89 -1.06
N GLU A 19 0.60 -26.17 -0.92
CA GLU A 19 1.29 -26.66 0.29
C GLU A 19 2.60 -25.90 0.58
N SER A 20 3.23 -25.34 -0.46
CA SER A 20 4.49 -24.59 -0.35
C SER A 20 4.33 -23.06 -0.40
N LEU A 21 3.17 -22.54 -0.82
CA LEU A 21 2.94 -21.11 -1.00
C LEU A 21 1.69 -20.68 -0.25
N SER A 22 1.87 -19.98 0.85
CA SER A 22 0.82 -19.33 1.64
C SER A 22 1.02 -17.83 1.71
N ILE A 23 -0.09 -17.10 1.72
CA ILE A 23 -0.07 -15.68 2.06
C ILE A 23 -0.41 -15.56 3.52
N ASP A 24 0.55 -15.07 4.28
CA ASP A 24 0.39 -14.79 5.69
C ASP A 24 -0.01 -13.32 5.85
N MET A 25 -0.87 -13.02 6.81
CA MET A 25 -1.08 -11.65 7.27
C MET A 25 -0.39 -11.46 8.60
N GLY A 26 0.25 -10.31 8.78
CA GLY A 26 0.96 -10.07 10.02
C GLY A 26 1.34 -8.62 10.23
N ILE A 27 2.09 -8.40 11.29
CA ILE A 27 2.64 -7.11 11.68
C ILE A 27 4.15 -7.27 11.79
N LEU A 28 4.88 -6.50 10.98
CA LEU A 28 6.33 -6.38 11.05
C LEU A 28 6.69 -5.03 11.68
N LEU A 29 7.40 -5.07 12.80
CA LEU A 29 7.93 -3.87 13.45
C LEU A 29 9.44 -3.87 13.33
N ASP A 30 9.94 -3.05 12.44
CA ASP A 30 11.35 -2.71 12.29
C ASP A 30 11.55 -1.21 12.56
N PRO A 31 12.79 -0.70 12.71
CA PRO A 31 13.04 0.71 12.98
C PRO A 31 12.47 1.65 11.94
N ILE A 32 12.43 1.24 10.66
CA ILE A 32 11.89 2.03 9.56
C ILE A 32 10.36 2.11 9.70
N SER A 33 9.70 0.98 9.95
CA SER A 33 8.27 0.93 10.18
C SER A 33 7.85 1.77 11.39
N VAL A 34 8.58 1.69 12.49
CA VAL A 34 8.29 2.50 13.70
C VAL A 34 8.44 4.00 13.40
N MET A 35 9.50 4.40 12.72
CA MET A 35 9.67 5.79 12.32
C MET A 35 8.51 6.28 11.43
N MET A 36 8.12 5.47 10.44
CA MET A 36 7.00 5.81 9.55
C MET A 36 5.66 5.82 10.28
N LEU A 37 5.43 4.93 11.25
CA LEU A 37 4.23 4.96 12.09
C LEU A 37 4.12 6.27 12.88
N VAL A 38 5.23 6.77 13.44
CA VAL A 38 5.26 8.06 14.14
C VAL A 38 4.94 9.20 13.19
N VAL A 39 5.54 9.23 12.00
CA VAL A 39 5.29 10.27 10.99
C VAL A 39 3.82 10.26 10.56
N ILE A 40 3.29 9.10 10.18
CA ILE A 40 1.91 8.98 9.70
C ILE A 40 0.91 9.37 10.79
N SER A 41 1.09 8.87 12.01
CA SER A 41 0.17 9.18 13.13
C SER A 41 0.22 10.66 13.51
N THR A 42 1.39 11.28 13.52
CA THR A 42 1.54 12.72 13.81
C THR A 42 0.88 13.57 12.73
N VAL A 43 1.17 13.31 11.46
CA VAL A 43 0.56 14.05 10.35
C VAL A 43 -0.95 13.85 10.33
N SER A 44 -1.42 12.62 10.51
CA SER A 44 -2.85 12.31 10.57
C SER A 44 -3.55 13.06 11.71
N LEU A 45 -2.95 13.08 12.90
CA LEU A 45 -3.49 13.83 14.04
C LEU A 45 -3.63 15.31 13.72
N LEU A 46 -2.57 15.93 13.18
CA LEU A 46 -2.59 17.34 12.82
C LEU A 46 -3.65 17.65 11.75
N VAL A 47 -3.78 16.79 10.74
CA VAL A 47 -4.80 16.94 9.70
C VAL A 47 -6.22 16.80 10.28
N HIS A 48 -6.44 15.84 11.19
CA HIS A 48 -7.73 15.69 11.86
C HIS A 48 -8.10 16.93 12.68
N ILE A 49 -7.16 17.47 13.45
CA ILE A 49 -7.38 18.68 14.23
C ILE A 49 -7.65 19.89 13.32
N TYR A 50 -6.87 20.07 12.26
CA TYR A 50 -7.07 21.13 11.28
C TYR A 50 -8.45 21.02 10.61
N SER A 51 -8.83 19.82 10.20
CA SER A 51 -10.10 19.55 9.52
C SER A 51 -11.32 19.83 10.39
N PHE A 52 -11.17 19.81 11.71
CA PHE A 52 -12.25 20.16 12.62
C PHE A 52 -12.72 21.61 12.44
N GLY A 53 -11.77 22.50 12.21
CA GLY A 53 -12.09 23.90 11.86
C GLY A 53 -12.45 24.08 10.38
N TYR A 54 -11.69 23.44 9.49
CA TYR A 54 -11.83 23.60 8.04
C TYR A 54 -13.18 23.11 7.51
N MET A 55 -13.68 21.97 7.99
CA MET A 55 -14.93 21.36 7.57
C MET A 55 -16.14 21.77 8.43
N LYS A 56 -16.00 22.75 9.30
CA LYS A 56 -17.06 23.22 10.20
C LYS A 56 -18.21 23.81 9.38
N GLY A 57 -19.41 23.21 9.53
CA GLY A 57 -20.62 23.66 8.82
C GLY A 57 -20.85 23.03 7.46
N GLU A 58 -19.91 22.23 6.95
CA GLU A 58 -20.09 21.52 5.68
C GLU A 58 -21.03 20.30 5.83
N ARG A 59 -21.88 20.09 4.82
CA ARG A 59 -22.74 18.89 4.77
C ARG A 59 -21.89 17.66 4.52
N GLY A 60 -22.00 16.66 5.42
CA GLY A 60 -21.24 15.40 5.30
C GLY A 60 -19.95 15.37 6.10
N PHE A 61 -19.78 16.22 7.11
CA PHE A 61 -18.65 16.24 8.03
C PHE A 61 -18.28 14.85 8.57
N GLN A 62 -19.24 14.06 9.02
CA GLN A 62 -19.03 12.68 9.49
C GLN A 62 -18.44 11.78 8.41
N ARG A 63 -18.93 11.89 7.16
CA ARG A 63 -18.44 11.12 6.03
C ARG A 63 -17.01 11.49 5.66
N TYR A 64 -16.67 12.77 5.74
CA TYR A 64 -15.28 13.22 5.52
C TYR A 64 -14.31 12.58 6.53
N TYR A 65 -14.67 12.59 7.81
CA TYR A 65 -13.85 11.97 8.85
C TYR A 65 -13.75 10.45 8.71
N ALA A 66 -14.81 9.79 8.28
CA ALA A 66 -14.77 8.35 7.99
C ALA A 66 -13.77 8.04 6.86
N PHE A 67 -13.76 8.83 5.78
CA PHE A 67 -12.81 8.66 4.69
C PHE A 67 -11.36 8.98 5.11
N LEU A 68 -11.18 10.02 5.92
CA LEU A 68 -9.87 10.39 6.44
C LEU A 68 -9.30 9.32 7.39
N SER A 69 -10.16 8.75 8.25
CA SER A 69 -9.79 7.65 9.14
C SER A 69 -9.47 6.36 8.35
N LEU A 70 -10.24 6.05 7.29
CA LEU A 70 -9.97 4.93 6.40
C LEU A 70 -8.60 5.11 5.71
N PHE A 71 -8.29 6.32 5.24
CA PHE A 71 -6.98 6.63 4.65
C PHE A 71 -5.84 6.39 5.65
N THR A 72 -5.98 6.90 6.87
CA THR A 72 -4.98 6.73 7.93
C THR A 72 -4.78 5.26 8.28
N MET A 73 -5.87 4.50 8.48
CA MET A 73 -5.82 3.05 8.74
C MET A 73 -5.10 2.32 7.61
N SER A 74 -5.38 2.66 6.36
CA SER A 74 -4.75 2.04 5.19
C SER A 74 -3.25 2.30 5.13
N MET A 75 -2.83 3.54 5.44
CA MET A 75 -1.41 3.90 5.49
C MET A 75 -0.68 3.19 6.63
N LEU A 76 -1.28 3.09 7.81
CA LEU A 76 -0.69 2.36 8.94
C LEU A 76 -0.55 0.86 8.60
N GLY A 77 -1.59 0.26 8.01
CA GLY A 77 -1.55 -1.14 7.60
C GLY A 77 -0.50 -1.44 6.53
N LEU A 78 -0.27 -0.48 5.60
CA LEU A 78 0.76 -0.59 4.58
C LEU A 78 2.17 -0.64 5.19
N VAL A 79 2.42 0.19 6.19
CA VAL A 79 3.75 0.31 6.83
C VAL A 79 4.10 -0.92 7.67
N VAL A 80 3.12 -1.57 8.28
CA VAL A 80 3.35 -2.77 9.10
C VAL A 80 3.24 -4.08 8.33
N ALA A 81 3.10 -4.03 7.00
CA ALA A 81 2.96 -5.23 6.17
C ALA A 81 4.18 -6.15 6.28
N THR A 82 3.93 -7.46 6.40
CA THR A 82 4.98 -8.49 6.53
C THR A 82 5.42 -9.06 5.18
N ASN A 83 4.62 -8.86 4.14
CA ASN A 83 4.90 -9.35 2.79
C ASN A 83 4.36 -8.40 1.72
N ILE A 84 4.84 -8.60 0.49
CA ILE A 84 4.51 -7.73 -0.65
C ILE A 84 3.03 -7.79 -1.00
N PHE A 85 2.37 -8.93 -0.83
CA PHE A 85 0.96 -9.08 -1.15
C PHE A 85 0.06 -8.33 -0.14
N GLN A 86 0.37 -8.42 1.16
CA GLN A 86 -0.31 -7.63 2.19
C GLN A 86 -0.09 -6.14 1.96
N MET A 87 1.13 -5.73 1.61
CA MET A 87 1.44 -4.35 1.25
C MET A 87 0.56 -3.89 0.09
N TYR A 88 0.37 -4.71 -0.95
CA TYR A 88 -0.48 -4.40 -2.10
C TYR A 88 -1.95 -4.19 -1.69
N LEU A 89 -2.49 -5.01 -0.80
CA LEU A 89 -3.88 -4.84 -0.33
C LEU A 89 -4.10 -3.46 0.32
N PHE A 90 -3.20 -3.06 1.21
CA PHE A 90 -3.30 -1.74 1.84
C PHE A 90 -2.98 -0.60 0.85
N TRP A 91 -2.10 -0.84 -0.12
CA TRP A 91 -1.83 0.09 -1.21
C TRP A 91 -3.07 0.40 -2.05
N GLU A 92 -3.85 -0.62 -2.37
CA GLU A 92 -5.14 -0.52 -3.04
C GLU A 92 -6.16 0.25 -2.20
N LEU A 93 -6.20 0.00 -0.90
CA LEU A 93 -7.11 0.65 0.02
C LEU A 93 -6.79 2.15 0.18
N VAL A 94 -5.51 2.54 0.16
CA VAL A 94 -5.07 3.94 0.07
C VAL A 94 -5.60 4.60 -1.21
N GLY A 95 -5.56 3.88 -2.34
CA GLY A 95 -6.10 4.37 -3.61
C GLY A 95 -7.60 4.63 -3.55
N VAL A 96 -8.37 3.71 -2.97
CA VAL A 96 -9.83 3.87 -2.79
C VAL A 96 -10.16 5.04 -1.86
N SER A 97 -9.47 5.14 -0.72
CA SER A 97 -9.70 6.24 0.22
C SER A 97 -9.37 7.61 -0.38
N SER A 98 -8.31 7.69 -1.19
CA SER A 98 -7.98 8.90 -1.97
C SER A 98 -9.09 9.27 -2.95
N TYR A 99 -9.61 8.28 -3.68
CA TYR A 99 -10.74 8.50 -4.59
C TYR A 99 -11.96 9.07 -3.86
N LEU A 100 -12.29 8.54 -2.69
CA LEU A 100 -13.43 9.01 -1.88
C LEU A 100 -13.23 10.43 -1.35
N LEU A 101 -11.99 10.77 -0.95
CA LEU A 101 -11.64 12.12 -0.49
C LEU A 101 -11.65 13.14 -1.61
N ILE A 102 -11.10 12.84 -2.80
CA ILE A 102 -11.13 13.72 -3.97
C ILE A 102 -12.58 13.93 -4.44
N GLY A 103 -13.40 12.86 -4.42
CA GLY A 103 -14.80 12.87 -4.80
C GLY A 103 -15.76 13.35 -3.69
N PHE A 104 -15.24 13.90 -2.60
CA PHE A 104 -16.07 14.31 -1.46
C PHE A 104 -17.21 15.25 -1.87
N TYR A 105 -16.93 16.24 -2.72
CA TYR A 105 -17.92 17.16 -3.30
C TYR A 105 -18.55 16.54 -4.55
N TYR A 106 -19.23 15.43 -4.41
CA TYR A 106 -19.85 14.66 -5.51
C TYR A 106 -20.92 15.42 -6.30
N THR A 107 -21.34 16.59 -5.83
CA THR A 107 -22.27 17.48 -6.56
C THR A 107 -21.56 18.38 -7.57
N LYS A 108 -20.24 18.56 -7.45
CA LYS A 108 -19.44 19.41 -8.35
C LYS A 108 -18.90 18.57 -9.52
N PRO A 109 -19.25 18.88 -10.79
CA PRO A 109 -18.78 18.10 -11.95
C PRO A 109 -17.26 18.00 -12.04
N ALA A 110 -16.54 19.06 -11.69
CA ALA A 110 -15.07 19.08 -11.67
C ALA A 110 -14.49 18.08 -10.67
N ALA A 111 -15.06 17.97 -9.46
CA ALA A 111 -14.60 17.01 -8.46
C ALA A 111 -14.86 15.56 -8.89
N ILE A 112 -16.01 15.30 -9.53
CA ILE A 112 -16.34 13.99 -10.09
C ILE A 112 -15.35 13.60 -11.21
N ALA A 113 -15.05 14.51 -12.12
CA ALA A 113 -14.12 14.27 -13.21
C ALA A 113 -12.69 14.01 -12.68
N ALA A 114 -12.24 14.81 -11.71
CA ALA A 114 -10.93 14.67 -11.08
C ALA A 114 -10.79 13.33 -10.33
N SER A 115 -11.79 12.95 -9.52
CA SER A 115 -11.76 11.68 -8.78
C SER A 115 -11.75 10.46 -9.71
N LYS A 116 -12.57 10.46 -10.76
CA LYS A 116 -12.57 9.41 -11.78
C LYS A 116 -11.21 9.31 -12.49
N LYS A 117 -10.64 10.44 -12.92
CA LYS A 117 -9.34 10.47 -13.59
C LYS A 117 -8.24 9.91 -12.67
N ALA A 118 -8.16 10.40 -11.45
CA ALA A 118 -7.19 9.92 -10.47
C ALA A 118 -7.32 8.42 -10.22
N PHE A 119 -8.55 7.91 -10.05
CA PHE A 119 -8.80 6.50 -9.81
C PHE A 119 -8.37 5.64 -11.02
N ILE A 120 -8.76 5.99 -12.23
CA ILE A 120 -8.44 5.23 -13.43
C ILE A 120 -6.92 5.16 -13.63
N VAL A 121 -6.21 6.29 -13.56
CA VAL A 121 -4.77 6.36 -13.76
C VAL A 121 -4.03 5.50 -12.71
N THR A 122 -4.40 5.60 -11.44
CA THR A 122 -3.77 4.80 -10.39
C THR A 122 -4.05 3.31 -10.56
N ARG A 123 -5.25 2.91 -11.01
CA ARG A 123 -5.59 1.49 -11.24
C ARG A 123 -4.80 0.87 -12.38
N PHE A 124 -4.55 1.60 -13.46
CA PHE A 124 -3.66 1.10 -14.52
C PHE A 124 -2.24 0.88 -14.03
N ALA A 125 -1.71 1.78 -13.20
CA ALA A 125 -0.40 1.61 -12.60
C ALA A 125 -0.37 0.44 -11.60
N ASP A 126 -1.41 0.29 -10.79
CA ASP A 126 -1.55 -0.78 -9.79
C ASP A 126 -1.69 -2.17 -10.45
N LEU A 127 -2.23 -2.24 -11.69
CA LEU A 127 -2.21 -3.48 -12.47
C LEU A 127 -0.78 -3.94 -12.79
N GLY A 128 0.09 -3.01 -13.17
CA GLY A 128 1.53 -3.30 -13.35
C GLY A 128 2.16 -3.80 -12.05
N PHE A 129 1.81 -3.18 -10.93
CA PHE A 129 2.28 -3.61 -9.61
C PHE A 129 1.83 -5.05 -9.29
N LEU A 130 0.55 -5.38 -9.49
CA LEU A 130 0.01 -6.72 -9.27
C LEU A 130 0.72 -7.77 -10.13
N ILE A 131 0.88 -7.52 -11.43
CA ILE A 131 1.58 -8.42 -12.33
C ILE A 131 3.03 -8.63 -11.83
N GLY A 132 3.70 -7.57 -11.41
CA GLY A 132 5.03 -7.64 -10.82
C GLY A 132 5.09 -8.54 -9.59
N ILE A 133 4.11 -8.44 -8.68
CA ILE A 133 4.00 -9.29 -7.49
C ILE A 133 3.81 -10.76 -7.86
N LEU A 134 2.93 -11.06 -8.82
CA LEU A 134 2.68 -12.43 -9.26
C LEU A 134 3.91 -13.06 -9.93
N VAL A 135 4.60 -12.32 -10.79
CA VAL A 135 5.86 -12.75 -11.40
C VAL A 135 6.93 -12.96 -10.32
N TYR A 136 7.06 -12.03 -9.38
CA TYR A 136 7.99 -12.18 -8.26
C TYR A 136 7.69 -13.43 -7.44
N GLY A 137 6.43 -13.63 -7.01
CA GLY A 137 6.03 -14.79 -6.22
C GLY A 137 6.29 -16.12 -6.92
N TYR A 138 6.07 -16.18 -8.24
CA TYR A 138 6.34 -17.39 -9.03
C TYR A 138 7.85 -17.71 -9.10
N TYR A 139 8.69 -16.74 -9.40
CA TYR A 139 10.13 -16.95 -9.57
C TYR A 139 10.92 -16.93 -8.23
N ALA A 140 10.48 -16.16 -7.25
CA ALA A 140 11.10 -16.13 -5.93
C ALA A 140 10.62 -17.26 -5.00
N GLY A 141 9.50 -17.89 -5.30
CA GLY A 141 8.89 -18.95 -4.48
C GLY A 141 8.38 -18.45 -3.13
N THR A 142 8.27 -17.12 -2.95
CA THR A 142 7.82 -16.48 -1.72
C THR A 142 7.29 -15.08 -2.01
N TYR A 143 6.39 -14.58 -1.15
CA TYR A 143 5.93 -13.20 -1.18
C TYR A 143 6.62 -12.31 -0.14
N THR A 144 7.61 -12.83 0.59
CA THR A 144 8.40 -12.05 1.53
C THR A 144 9.27 -11.01 0.80
N PHE A 145 9.75 -9.99 1.51
CA PHE A 145 10.59 -8.95 0.92
C PHE A 145 11.97 -9.44 0.46
N SER A 146 12.39 -10.63 0.90
CA SER A 146 13.65 -11.25 0.48
C SER A 146 13.39 -12.47 -0.39
N PRO A 147 13.96 -12.55 -1.61
CA PRO A 147 13.84 -13.73 -2.46
C PRO A 147 14.64 -14.90 -1.87
N ASN A 148 14.15 -16.12 -2.10
CA ASN A 148 14.91 -17.33 -1.74
C ASN A 148 16.13 -17.48 -2.64
N GLU A 149 17.30 -17.73 -2.07
CA GLU A 149 18.56 -17.94 -2.83
C GLU A 149 18.45 -19.08 -3.84
N MET A 150 17.71 -20.14 -3.51
CA MET A 150 17.46 -21.28 -4.42
C MET A 150 16.60 -20.89 -5.64
N ALA A 151 15.70 -19.92 -5.50
CA ALA A 151 14.88 -19.43 -6.60
C ALA A 151 15.68 -18.56 -7.57
N LEU A 152 16.65 -17.79 -7.05
CA LEU A 152 17.60 -17.01 -7.85
C LEU A 152 18.45 -17.90 -8.75
N ALA A 153 18.86 -19.07 -8.27
CA ALA A 153 19.68 -20.03 -9.03
C ALA A 153 18.92 -20.71 -10.17
N LYS A 154 17.59 -20.82 -10.12
CA LYS A 154 16.74 -21.46 -11.13
C LYS A 154 16.25 -20.54 -12.27
N GLY A 155 16.99 -19.49 -12.60
CA GLY A 155 16.63 -18.57 -13.69
C GLY A 155 15.82 -17.36 -13.23
N GLY A 156 15.61 -17.18 -11.93
CA GLY A 156 14.94 -16.03 -11.36
C GLY A 156 15.74 -14.72 -11.51
N ALA A 157 17.05 -14.82 -11.69
CA ALA A 157 17.95 -13.67 -11.79
C ALA A 157 17.58 -12.67 -12.90
N ALA A 158 17.02 -13.14 -14.02
CA ALA A 158 16.58 -12.27 -15.12
C ALA A 158 15.16 -11.74 -14.91
N MET A 159 14.28 -12.53 -14.30
CA MET A 159 12.85 -12.19 -14.16
C MET A 159 12.55 -11.34 -12.92
N ILE A 160 13.35 -11.42 -11.88
CA ILE A 160 13.18 -10.59 -10.68
C ILE A 160 13.35 -9.10 -10.96
N PRO A 161 14.38 -8.62 -11.72
CA PRO A 161 14.47 -7.22 -12.09
C PRO A 161 13.25 -6.73 -12.92
N LEU A 162 12.72 -7.59 -13.80
CA LEU A 162 11.50 -7.26 -14.55
C LEU A 162 10.30 -7.11 -13.61
N ALA A 163 10.13 -8.04 -12.66
CA ALA A 163 9.07 -7.97 -11.66
C ALA A 163 9.17 -6.70 -10.81
N LEU A 164 10.37 -6.35 -10.35
CA LEU A 164 10.62 -5.12 -9.60
C LEU A 164 10.36 -3.87 -10.44
N GLY A 165 10.72 -3.88 -11.72
CA GLY A 165 10.41 -2.81 -12.67
C GLY A 165 8.90 -2.60 -12.83
N LEU A 166 8.12 -3.68 -12.94
CA LEU A 166 6.66 -3.63 -12.99
C LEU A 166 6.06 -3.10 -11.69
N MET A 167 6.59 -3.51 -10.53
CA MET A 167 6.18 -2.98 -9.24
C MET A 167 6.48 -1.47 -9.12
N PHE A 168 7.63 -1.04 -9.65
CA PHE A 168 8.00 0.38 -9.66
C PHE A 168 7.03 1.24 -10.48
N ILE A 169 6.45 0.71 -11.57
CA ILE A 169 5.42 1.41 -12.34
C ILE A 169 4.20 1.75 -11.46
N GLY A 170 3.79 0.85 -10.57
CA GLY A 170 2.72 1.12 -9.61
C GLY A 170 3.04 2.31 -8.69
N GLY A 171 4.28 2.35 -8.16
CA GLY A 171 4.77 3.47 -7.35
C GLY A 171 4.85 4.79 -8.15
N ALA A 172 5.36 4.72 -9.37
CA ALA A 172 5.49 5.88 -10.25
C ALA A 172 4.13 6.49 -10.61
N GLY A 173 3.13 5.66 -10.93
CA GLY A 173 1.79 6.12 -11.26
C GLY A 173 1.06 6.80 -10.10
N LYS A 174 1.27 6.32 -8.86
CA LYS A 174 0.68 6.93 -7.67
C LYS A 174 1.36 8.23 -7.25
N SER A 175 2.67 8.32 -7.53
CA SER A 175 3.48 9.50 -7.21
C SER A 175 3.49 10.55 -8.33
N ALA A 176 2.72 10.33 -9.41
CA ALA A 176 2.70 11.20 -10.59
C ALA A 176 4.11 11.50 -11.14
N MET A 177 5.00 10.49 -11.12
CA MET A 177 6.36 10.65 -11.60
C MET A 177 6.43 10.69 -13.14
N PHE A 178 5.47 10.02 -13.81
CA PHE A 178 5.40 9.91 -15.28
C PHE A 178 3.99 9.53 -15.73
N PRO A 179 3.48 10.03 -16.84
CA PRO A 179 3.72 11.27 -17.59
C PRO A 179 3.09 12.46 -16.94
#